data_b8be3f60ce3fbcefb957e74336143c80
#
_entry.id   b8be3f60ce3fbcefb957e74336143c80
#
_cell.length_a   1.000
_cell.length_b   1.000
_cell.length_c   1.000
_cell.angle_alpha   90.00
_cell.angle_beta   90.00
_cell.angle_gamma   90.00
#
_symmetry.space_group_name_H-M   'P 1'
#
loop_
_entity.id
_entity.type
_entity.pdbx_description
1 polymer ?
#
loop_
_entity_poly.entity_id
_entity_poly.type
_entity_poly.pdbx_seq_one_letter_code
_entity_poly.pdbx_strand_id
1 'polypeptide(L)'
;MEQILEKDPHNALALYGRARSLDSLAEVERSNARLEQSIFAYRAVLDLEDQVDDHLYHKSALRCIDRMRFRGFHGKAIRIQQRLVARFPNDIEYQNQLAIGFLLTNQPEAARTILEGVLNRWPQSGFAQVHLGFILKTTYDDYDAGARWMMAGIASREEGVIDGRFYSHLGDALTRLGRHEEAQRIYADGEKEGVFRSHDQRSLYNVDRLTAQPWWDKEATTYGPFFDLLEANWRQIRNEGVALLTLETPEGFANESEKLRDSGDWKQFELFAQGRKNAAHCTKAPVTCTLIENYPPALCKRGQVKFSIMHPGTHVWPHTGPTNCRLRAHLGLVVPSGAKLRVGNTTKSWEEGKFIVFDDSFDHEVWHNGSSYRLVLIVDLWHPELTTDEWQSLAPI
;
A
#
# COMPACT_ATOMS: atom_id res chain seq x y z
N MET A 1 -41.41 7.30 15.65
CA MET A 1 -41.12 6.37 14.54
C MET A 1 -41.57 4.95 14.85
N GLU A 2 -41.26 4.40 16.01
CA GLU A 2 -41.68 3.02 16.37
C GLU A 2 -43.22 2.86 16.33
N GLN A 3 -44.01 3.81 16.86
CA GLN A 3 -45.47 3.78 16.78
C GLN A 3 -46.03 3.79 15.35
N ILE A 4 -45.29 4.37 14.38
CA ILE A 4 -45.68 4.34 12.97
C ILE A 4 -45.36 2.93 12.40
N LEU A 5 -44.20 2.39 12.73
CA LEU A 5 -43.77 1.08 12.28
C LEU A 5 -44.60 -0.07 12.90
N GLU A 6 -45.15 0.10 14.06
CA GLU A 6 -46.13 -0.83 14.64
C GLU A 6 -47.43 -0.91 13.83
N LYS A 7 -47.84 0.19 13.20
CA LYS A 7 -49.06 0.27 12.38
C LYS A 7 -48.80 0.00 10.92
N ASP A 8 -47.66 0.43 10.41
CA ASP A 8 -47.22 0.28 9.03
C ASP A 8 -45.73 -0.09 9.00
N PRO A 9 -45.40 -1.40 9.07
CA PRO A 9 -44.03 -1.88 9.08
C PRO A 9 -43.20 -1.56 7.82
N HIS A 10 -43.89 -1.20 6.73
CA HIS A 10 -43.28 -0.85 5.45
C HIS A 10 -43.23 0.66 5.19
N ASN A 11 -43.46 1.48 6.19
CA ASN A 11 -43.37 2.92 6.05
C ASN A 11 -41.92 3.37 5.81
N ALA A 12 -41.59 3.69 4.57
CA ALA A 12 -40.21 4.00 4.13
C ALA A 12 -39.59 5.18 4.92
N LEU A 13 -40.38 6.27 5.19
CA LEU A 13 -39.89 7.42 5.94
C LEU A 13 -39.64 7.09 7.42
N ALA A 14 -40.48 6.25 8.03
CA ALA A 14 -40.28 5.82 9.41
C ALA A 14 -39.07 4.88 9.54
N LEU A 15 -38.89 3.96 8.60
CA LEU A 15 -37.69 3.10 8.52
C LEU A 15 -36.39 3.92 8.35
N TYR A 16 -36.40 4.89 7.43
CA TYR A 16 -35.26 5.79 7.23
C TYR A 16 -34.98 6.64 8.49
N GLY A 17 -36.03 7.18 9.11
CA GLY A 17 -35.88 7.93 10.36
C GLY A 17 -35.26 7.07 11.47
N ARG A 18 -35.68 5.80 11.61
CA ARG A 18 -35.08 4.85 12.54
C ARG A 18 -33.60 4.58 12.22
N ALA A 19 -33.29 4.38 10.93
CA ALA A 19 -31.93 4.15 10.48
C ALA A 19 -31.02 5.34 10.85
N ARG A 20 -31.45 6.57 10.59
CA ARG A 20 -30.73 7.79 10.95
C ARG A 20 -30.55 7.95 12.47
N SER A 21 -31.57 7.64 13.26
CA SER A 21 -31.45 7.70 14.72
C SER A 21 -30.39 6.72 15.24
N LEU A 22 -30.41 5.50 14.76
CA LEU A 22 -29.41 4.48 15.11
C LEU A 22 -28.00 4.88 14.67
N ASP A 23 -27.88 5.49 13.50
CA ASP A 23 -26.63 5.99 12.96
C ASP A 23 -26.04 7.12 13.84
N SER A 24 -26.86 8.11 14.21
CA SER A 24 -26.43 9.17 15.13
C SER A 24 -26.06 8.63 16.51
N LEU A 25 -26.80 7.65 17.03
CA LEU A 25 -26.45 7.00 18.29
C LEU A 25 -25.14 6.24 18.20
N ALA A 26 -24.87 5.57 17.07
CA ALA A 26 -23.60 4.88 16.85
C ALA A 26 -22.40 5.84 16.92
N GLU A 27 -22.54 7.04 16.38
CA GLU A 27 -21.49 8.08 16.45
C GLU A 27 -21.29 8.61 17.88
N VAL A 28 -22.37 8.95 18.57
CA VAL A 28 -22.33 9.48 19.94
C VAL A 28 -21.77 8.45 20.93
N GLU A 29 -22.28 7.21 20.86
CA GLU A 29 -21.88 6.11 21.76
C GLU A 29 -20.56 5.45 21.33
N ARG A 30 -20.01 5.80 20.16
CA ARG A 30 -18.86 5.13 19.51
C ARG A 30 -19.03 3.61 19.46
N SER A 31 -20.25 3.16 19.14
CA SER A 31 -20.68 1.76 19.25
C SER A 31 -20.79 1.07 17.89
N ASN A 32 -19.92 0.10 17.66
CA ASN A 32 -20.00 -0.77 16.49
C ASN A 32 -21.32 -1.56 16.42
N ALA A 33 -21.90 -1.93 17.55
CA ALA A 33 -23.18 -2.64 17.59
C ALA A 33 -24.33 -1.75 17.10
N ARG A 34 -24.36 -0.46 17.50
CA ARG A 34 -25.33 0.53 17.00
C ARG A 34 -25.12 0.78 15.50
N LEU A 35 -23.86 0.85 15.06
CA LEU A 35 -23.54 1.03 13.66
C LEU A 35 -24.08 -0.13 12.80
N GLU A 36 -23.93 -1.37 13.25
CA GLU A 36 -24.48 -2.54 12.54
C GLU A 36 -26.02 -2.53 12.54
N GLN A 37 -26.65 -2.09 13.62
CA GLN A 37 -28.11 -1.88 13.66
C GLN A 37 -28.56 -0.82 12.66
N SER A 38 -27.81 0.29 12.52
CA SER A 38 -28.12 1.34 11.55
C SER A 38 -28.00 0.82 10.10
N ILE A 39 -26.94 0.05 9.79
CA ILE A 39 -26.75 -0.60 8.48
C ILE A 39 -27.96 -1.51 8.16
N PHE A 40 -28.39 -2.31 9.12
CA PHE A 40 -29.55 -3.18 8.95
C PHE A 40 -30.83 -2.37 8.68
N ALA A 41 -31.03 -1.27 9.42
CA ALA A 41 -32.20 -0.41 9.25
C ALA A 41 -32.21 0.34 7.91
N TYR A 42 -31.04 0.82 7.40
CA TYR A 42 -30.95 1.37 6.04
C TYR A 42 -31.27 0.33 4.98
N ARG A 43 -30.81 -0.92 5.15
CA ARG A 43 -31.16 -2.00 4.22
C ARG A 43 -32.65 -2.27 4.18
N ALA A 44 -33.35 -2.23 5.32
CA ALA A 44 -34.79 -2.39 5.36
C ALA A 44 -35.55 -1.35 4.51
N VAL A 45 -35.02 -0.11 4.40
CA VAL A 45 -35.56 0.88 3.45
C VAL A 45 -35.35 0.43 2.02
N LEU A 46 -34.15 -0.05 1.70
CA LEU A 46 -33.82 -0.50 0.33
C LEU A 46 -34.60 -1.73 -0.09
N ASP A 47 -34.97 -2.59 0.85
CA ASP A 47 -35.71 -3.83 0.59
C ASP A 47 -37.18 -3.59 0.24
N LEU A 48 -37.68 -2.35 0.39
CA LEU A 48 -38.98 -1.94 -0.13
C LEU A 48 -39.00 -1.69 -1.65
N GLU A 49 -37.84 -1.63 -2.29
CA GLU A 49 -37.65 -1.48 -3.73
C GLU A 49 -38.48 -0.35 -4.36
N ASP A 50 -39.42 -0.66 -5.26
CA ASP A 50 -40.24 0.31 -6.01
C ASP A 50 -41.26 1.07 -5.13
N GLN A 51 -41.45 0.66 -3.88
CA GLN A 51 -42.28 1.38 -2.92
C GLN A 51 -41.59 2.62 -2.33
N VAL A 52 -40.29 2.79 -2.61
CA VAL A 52 -39.47 3.94 -2.15
C VAL A 52 -39.16 4.83 -3.33
N ASP A 53 -39.39 6.13 -3.16
CA ASP A 53 -38.98 7.12 -4.18
C ASP A 53 -37.46 7.13 -4.38
N ASP A 54 -37.02 7.51 -5.56
CA ASP A 54 -35.62 7.48 -5.95
C ASP A 54 -34.69 8.30 -5.04
N HIS A 55 -35.16 9.43 -4.54
CA HIS A 55 -34.38 10.30 -3.68
C HIS A 55 -34.12 9.65 -2.30
N LEU A 56 -35.14 9.03 -1.70
CA LEU A 56 -35.01 8.37 -0.40
C LEU A 56 -34.19 7.09 -0.56
N TYR A 57 -34.38 6.33 -1.66
CA TYR A 57 -33.59 5.15 -2.00
C TYR A 57 -32.09 5.51 -2.11
N HIS A 58 -31.78 6.52 -2.91
CA HIS A 58 -30.42 7.05 -3.10
C HIS A 58 -29.76 7.39 -1.76
N LYS A 59 -30.41 8.25 -0.93
CA LYS A 59 -29.88 8.66 0.38
C LYS A 59 -29.61 7.46 1.29
N SER A 60 -30.55 6.52 1.32
CA SER A 60 -30.43 5.32 2.16
C SER A 60 -29.29 4.42 1.70
N ALA A 61 -29.16 4.23 0.39
CA ALA A 61 -28.12 3.37 -0.19
C ALA A 61 -26.72 3.95 0.02
N LEU A 62 -26.51 5.24 -0.26
CA LEU A 62 -25.19 5.87 -0.07
C LEU A 62 -24.77 5.83 1.41
N ARG A 63 -25.69 6.15 2.32
CA ARG A 63 -25.35 6.10 3.75
C ARG A 63 -25.10 4.68 4.23
N CYS A 64 -25.86 3.71 3.75
CA CYS A 64 -25.63 2.30 4.03
C CYS A 64 -24.24 1.83 3.57
N ILE A 65 -23.85 2.18 2.34
CA ILE A 65 -22.51 1.87 1.78
C ILE A 65 -21.40 2.51 2.62
N ASP A 66 -21.53 3.79 2.96
CA ASP A 66 -20.58 4.52 3.79
C ASP A 66 -20.37 3.81 5.14
N ARG A 67 -21.48 3.49 5.85
CA ARG A 67 -21.41 2.77 7.12
C ARG A 67 -20.86 1.36 7.02
N MET A 68 -21.17 0.63 5.94
CA MET A 68 -20.57 -0.66 5.66
C MET A 68 -19.06 -0.56 5.42
N ARG A 69 -18.61 0.43 4.64
CA ARG A 69 -17.18 0.68 4.38
C ARG A 69 -16.44 1.04 5.66
N PHE A 70 -17.00 1.93 6.48
CA PHE A 70 -16.43 2.30 7.78
C PHE A 70 -16.28 1.08 8.70
N ARG A 71 -17.22 0.13 8.63
CA ARG A 71 -17.17 -1.12 9.42
C ARG A 71 -16.27 -2.19 8.80
N GLY A 72 -15.67 -1.94 7.64
CA GLY A 72 -14.84 -2.91 6.90
C GLY A 72 -15.66 -3.95 6.12
N PHE A 73 -16.97 -3.74 5.94
CA PHE A 73 -17.85 -4.67 5.23
C PHE A 73 -17.87 -4.40 3.71
N HIS A 74 -16.70 -4.23 3.09
CA HIS A 74 -16.58 -3.88 1.68
C HIS A 74 -17.32 -4.85 0.76
N GLY A 75 -17.20 -6.17 0.96
CA GLY A 75 -17.90 -7.17 0.15
C GLY A 75 -19.44 -7.11 0.29
N LYS A 76 -19.96 -6.69 1.45
CA LYS A 76 -21.42 -6.50 1.63
C LYS A 76 -21.91 -5.23 0.93
N ALA A 77 -21.06 -4.19 0.88
CA ALA A 77 -21.37 -2.92 0.22
C ALA A 77 -21.55 -3.09 -1.30
N ILE A 78 -20.81 -4.01 -1.94
CA ILE A 78 -20.93 -4.29 -3.38
C ILE A 78 -22.37 -4.64 -3.77
N ARG A 79 -23.09 -5.41 -2.94
CA ARG A 79 -24.49 -5.77 -3.24
C ARG A 79 -25.41 -4.56 -3.29
N ILE A 80 -25.19 -3.59 -2.44
CA ILE A 80 -25.95 -2.32 -2.44
C ILE A 80 -25.57 -1.48 -3.65
N GLN A 81 -24.29 -1.41 -3.99
CA GLN A 81 -23.81 -0.72 -5.17
C GLN A 81 -24.36 -1.32 -6.46
N GLN A 82 -24.45 -2.64 -6.56
CA GLN A 82 -25.09 -3.34 -7.69
C GLN A 82 -26.57 -2.96 -7.82
N ARG A 83 -27.30 -2.86 -6.69
CA ARG A 83 -28.71 -2.41 -6.70
C ARG A 83 -28.84 -0.96 -7.17
N LEU A 84 -27.91 -0.06 -6.77
CA LEU A 84 -27.86 1.32 -7.29
C LEU A 84 -27.65 1.34 -8.80
N VAL A 85 -26.67 0.61 -9.32
CA VAL A 85 -26.41 0.53 -10.76
C VAL A 85 -27.62 -0.05 -11.52
N ALA A 86 -28.30 -1.05 -10.97
CA ALA A 86 -29.48 -1.63 -11.59
C ALA A 86 -30.65 -0.63 -11.65
N ARG A 87 -30.85 0.17 -10.60
CA ARG A 87 -31.93 1.16 -10.51
C ARG A 87 -31.61 2.43 -11.34
N PHE A 88 -30.32 2.83 -11.37
CA PHE A 88 -29.84 4.03 -12.04
C PHE A 88 -28.76 3.72 -13.09
N PRO A 89 -29.08 2.98 -14.16
CA PRO A 89 -28.07 2.47 -15.09
C PRO A 89 -27.37 3.54 -15.92
N ASN A 90 -27.90 4.76 -15.93
CA ASN A 90 -27.36 5.90 -16.65
C ASN A 90 -26.47 6.80 -15.77
N ASP A 91 -26.34 6.47 -14.49
CA ASP A 91 -25.50 7.21 -13.57
C ASP A 91 -24.08 6.63 -13.59
N ILE A 92 -23.14 7.38 -14.13
CA ILE A 92 -21.74 6.99 -14.26
C ILE A 92 -21.07 6.83 -12.89
N GLU A 93 -21.47 7.66 -11.90
CA GLU A 93 -20.84 7.67 -10.59
C GLU A 93 -21.10 6.34 -9.85
N TYR A 94 -22.32 5.79 -9.94
CA TYR A 94 -22.60 4.48 -9.32
C TYR A 94 -21.80 3.34 -9.95
N GLN A 95 -21.58 3.39 -11.27
CA GLN A 95 -20.75 2.39 -11.95
C GLN A 95 -19.28 2.52 -11.53
N ASN A 96 -18.76 3.74 -11.48
CA ASN A 96 -17.41 4.02 -11.00
C ASN A 96 -17.23 3.54 -9.55
N GLN A 97 -18.17 3.85 -8.66
CA GLN A 97 -18.12 3.42 -7.25
C GLN A 97 -18.23 1.90 -7.10
N LEU A 98 -18.97 1.22 -7.98
CA LEU A 98 -19.03 -0.25 -8.01
C LEU A 98 -17.67 -0.84 -8.42
N ALA A 99 -17.03 -0.28 -9.44
CA ALA A 99 -15.68 -0.69 -9.84
C ALA A 99 -14.68 -0.54 -8.69
N ILE A 100 -14.71 0.59 -7.95
CA ILE A 100 -13.89 0.77 -6.74
C ILE A 100 -14.24 -0.28 -5.67
N GLY A 101 -15.51 -0.60 -5.48
CA GLY A 101 -15.94 -1.66 -4.55
C GLY A 101 -15.27 -3.00 -4.87
N PHE A 102 -15.22 -3.37 -6.15
CA PHE A 102 -14.52 -4.57 -6.60
C PHE A 102 -13.00 -4.50 -6.37
N LEU A 103 -12.36 -3.36 -6.64
CA LEU A 103 -10.92 -3.17 -6.35
C LEU A 103 -10.61 -3.31 -4.86
N LEU A 104 -11.40 -2.70 -3.98
CA LEU A 104 -11.25 -2.81 -2.52
C LEU A 104 -11.43 -4.24 -1.98
N THR A 105 -12.01 -5.13 -2.77
CA THR A 105 -12.21 -6.54 -2.42
C THR A 105 -11.34 -7.49 -3.24
N ASN A 106 -10.28 -6.96 -3.87
CA ASN A 106 -9.32 -7.70 -4.68
C ASN A 106 -9.99 -8.51 -5.83
N GLN A 107 -10.91 -7.86 -6.55
CA GLN A 107 -11.62 -8.42 -7.70
C GLN A 107 -11.38 -7.54 -8.94
N PRO A 108 -10.13 -7.45 -9.44
CA PRO A 108 -9.76 -6.52 -10.52
C PRO A 108 -10.43 -6.85 -11.86
N GLU A 109 -10.71 -8.13 -12.14
CA GLU A 109 -11.41 -8.56 -13.36
C GLU A 109 -12.84 -8.02 -13.42
N ALA A 110 -13.57 -8.08 -12.31
CA ALA A 110 -14.92 -7.52 -12.22
C ALA A 110 -14.90 -5.99 -12.33
N ALA A 111 -13.93 -5.33 -11.69
CA ALA A 111 -13.73 -3.89 -11.81
C ALA A 111 -13.43 -3.49 -13.27
N ARG A 112 -12.53 -4.21 -13.95
CA ARG A 112 -12.19 -4.00 -15.35
C ARG A 112 -13.43 -4.07 -16.24
N THR A 113 -14.25 -5.11 -16.09
CA THR A 113 -15.49 -5.28 -16.90
C THR A 113 -16.42 -4.09 -16.75
N ILE A 114 -16.60 -3.56 -15.53
CA ILE A 114 -17.43 -2.37 -15.29
C ILE A 114 -16.82 -1.14 -15.96
N LEU A 115 -15.51 -0.90 -15.79
CA LEU A 115 -14.84 0.27 -16.35
C LEU A 115 -14.80 0.27 -17.90
N GLU A 116 -14.60 -0.91 -18.50
CA GLU A 116 -14.72 -1.05 -19.97
C GLU A 116 -16.16 -0.74 -20.44
N GLY A 117 -17.18 -1.18 -19.71
CA GLY A 117 -18.57 -0.82 -19.96
C GLY A 117 -18.83 0.69 -19.83
N VAL A 118 -18.24 1.32 -18.81
CA VAL A 118 -18.29 2.79 -18.64
C VAL A 118 -17.66 3.49 -19.86
N LEU A 119 -16.45 3.10 -20.25
CA LEU A 119 -15.73 3.72 -21.37
C LEU A 119 -16.38 3.51 -22.73
N ASN A 120 -17.08 2.38 -22.93
CA ASN A 120 -17.89 2.16 -24.13
C ASN A 120 -19.02 3.18 -24.25
N ARG A 121 -19.58 3.65 -23.15
CA ARG A 121 -20.68 4.60 -23.10
C ARG A 121 -20.22 6.05 -22.93
N TRP A 122 -19.19 6.26 -22.11
CA TRP A 122 -18.59 7.55 -21.79
C TRP A 122 -17.06 7.51 -22.03
N PRO A 123 -16.62 7.57 -23.29
CA PRO A 123 -15.20 7.38 -23.65
C PRO A 123 -14.25 8.39 -23.04
N GLN A 124 -14.76 9.56 -22.63
CA GLN A 124 -13.97 10.64 -22.05
C GLN A 124 -13.90 10.61 -20.52
N SER A 125 -14.50 9.61 -19.85
CA SER A 125 -14.43 9.51 -18.40
C SER A 125 -12.99 9.29 -17.93
N GLY A 126 -12.37 10.34 -17.43
CA GLY A 126 -11.00 10.30 -16.92
C GLY A 126 -10.88 9.39 -15.70
N PHE A 127 -11.90 9.37 -14.85
CA PHE A 127 -11.95 8.46 -13.70
C PHE A 127 -11.89 6.99 -14.14
N ALA A 128 -12.70 6.59 -15.12
CA ALA A 128 -12.68 5.23 -15.65
C ALA A 128 -11.35 4.91 -16.34
N GLN A 129 -10.79 5.87 -17.08
CA GLN A 129 -9.50 5.74 -17.77
C GLN A 129 -8.35 5.45 -16.81
N VAL A 130 -8.17 6.26 -15.74
CA VAL A 130 -7.06 6.04 -14.79
C VAL A 130 -7.19 4.70 -14.06
N HIS A 131 -8.40 4.30 -13.66
CA HIS A 131 -8.59 3.05 -12.96
C HIS A 131 -8.42 1.83 -13.88
N LEU A 132 -8.86 1.90 -15.13
CA LEU A 132 -8.59 0.87 -16.13
C LEU A 132 -7.09 0.74 -16.37
N GLY A 133 -6.39 1.87 -16.58
CA GLY A 133 -4.94 1.89 -16.76
C GLY A 133 -4.20 1.31 -15.57
N PHE A 134 -4.62 1.64 -14.36
CA PHE A 134 -4.07 1.06 -13.12
C PHE A 134 -4.23 -0.47 -13.08
N ILE A 135 -5.41 -1.00 -13.41
CA ILE A 135 -5.68 -2.45 -13.44
C ILE A 135 -4.81 -3.13 -14.51
N LEU A 136 -4.74 -2.58 -15.71
CA LEU A 136 -3.93 -3.14 -16.79
C LEU A 136 -2.46 -3.26 -16.39
N LYS A 137 -1.91 -2.22 -15.77
CA LYS A 137 -0.54 -2.20 -15.28
C LYS A 137 -0.30 -3.18 -14.13
N THR A 138 -1.17 -3.21 -13.12
CA THR A 138 -0.89 -3.91 -11.86
C THR A 138 -1.27 -5.38 -11.88
N THR A 139 -2.34 -5.72 -12.60
CA THR A 139 -2.90 -7.09 -12.66
C THR A 139 -2.41 -7.87 -13.87
N TYR A 140 -2.32 -7.19 -15.02
CA TYR A 140 -2.01 -7.84 -16.31
C TYR A 140 -0.59 -7.57 -16.81
N ASP A 141 0.19 -6.75 -16.09
CA ASP A 141 1.54 -6.32 -16.49
C ASP A 141 1.58 -5.68 -17.91
N ASP A 142 0.42 -5.16 -18.37
CA ASP A 142 0.31 -4.42 -19.63
C ASP A 142 0.71 -2.95 -19.40
N TYR A 143 2.03 -2.73 -19.40
CA TYR A 143 2.58 -1.41 -19.09
C TYR A 143 2.23 -0.36 -20.15
N ASP A 144 2.16 -0.74 -21.43
CA ASP A 144 1.88 0.21 -22.52
C ASP A 144 0.41 0.67 -22.50
N ALA A 145 -0.55 -0.25 -22.47
CA ALA A 145 -1.96 0.13 -22.37
C ALA A 145 -2.24 0.82 -21.03
N GLY A 146 -1.63 0.32 -19.93
CA GLY A 146 -1.73 0.94 -18.61
C GLY A 146 -1.29 2.40 -18.61
N ALA A 147 -0.11 2.68 -19.19
CA ALA A 147 0.41 4.05 -19.29
C ALA A 147 -0.50 4.94 -20.13
N ARG A 148 -0.93 4.47 -21.30
CA ARG A 148 -1.82 5.27 -22.19
C ARG A 148 -3.12 5.67 -21.50
N TRP A 149 -3.78 4.72 -20.84
CA TRP A 149 -5.04 4.99 -20.14
C TRP A 149 -4.85 5.90 -18.93
N MET A 150 -3.81 5.68 -18.11
CA MET A 150 -3.52 6.58 -16.98
C MET A 150 -3.17 8.00 -17.44
N MET A 151 -2.37 8.15 -18.50
CA MET A 151 -2.05 9.48 -19.08
C MET A 151 -3.31 10.20 -19.53
N ALA A 152 -4.19 9.53 -20.27
CA ALA A 152 -5.44 10.11 -20.76
C ALA A 152 -6.34 10.54 -19.60
N GLY A 153 -6.50 9.68 -18.60
CA GLY A 153 -7.32 9.97 -17.45
C GLY A 153 -6.79 11.11 -16.58
N ILE A 154 -5.48 11.17 -16.31
CA ILE A 154 -4.85 12.29 -15.57
C ILE A 154 -5.05 13.61 -16.35
N ALA A 155 -4.88 13.57 -17.67
CA ALA A 155 -5.05 14.77 -18.52
C ALA A 155 -6.48 15.32 -18.51
N SER A 156 -7.50 14.52 -18.20
CA SER A 156 -8.89 14.96 -18.09
C SER A 156 -9.12 15.95 -16.94
N ARG A 157 -8.30 15.84 -15.88
CA ARG A 157 -8.43 16.60 -14.63
C ARG A 157 -9.79 16.46 -13.93
N GLU A 158 -10.52 15.37 -14.20
CA GLU A 158 -11.72 15.03 -13.45
C GLU A 158 -11.42 14.88 -11.95
N GLU A 159 -12.44 15.00 -11.14
CA GLU A 159 -12.30 14.75 -9.69
C GLU A 159 -11.79 13.32 -9.42
N GLY A 160 -10.80 13.19 -8.56
CA GLY A 160 -10.22 11.90 -8.14
C GLY A 160 -9.16 11.32 -9.09
N VAL A 161 -8.83 11.97 -10.23
CA VAL A 161 -7.75 11.48 -11.12
C VAL A 161 -6.36 12.01 -10.73
N ILE A 162 -6.30 13.13 -10.01
CA ILE A 162 -5.03 13.69 -9.49
C ILE A 162 -4.73 13.03 -8.14
N ASP A 163 -4.07 11.89 -8.20
CA ASP A 163 -3.75 11.07 -7.04
C ASP A 163 -2.35 10.45 -7.20
N GLY A 164 -1.54 10.50 -6.15
CA GLY A 164 -0.17 10.01 -6.15
C GLY A 164 -0.01 8.56 -6.61
N ARG A 165 -1.02 7.72 -6.37
CA ARG A 165 -1.02 6.32 -6.85
C ARG A 165 -0.96 6.24 -8.36
N PHE A 166 -1.76 7.06 -9.08
CA PHE A 166 -1.77 7.04 -10.54
C PHE A 166 -0.47 7.59 -11.11
N TYR A 167 0.05 8.69 -10.56
CA TYR A 167 1.35 9.22 -10.97
C TYR A 167 2.49 8.24 -10.71
N SER A 168 2.51 7.57 -9.56
CA SER A 168 3.51 6.56 -9.22
C SER A 168 3.46 5.36 -10.16
N HIS A 169 2.27 4.79 -10.38
CA HIS A 169 2.11 3.63 -11.27
C HIS A 169 2.34 3.97 -12.74
N LEU A 170 1.99 5.19 -13.19
CA LEU A 170 2.27 5.66 -14.54
C LEU A 170 3.79 5.80 -14.75
N GLY A 171 4.48 6.47 -13.82
CA GLY A 171 5.93 6.61 -13.91
C GLY A 171 6.67 5.28 -13.88
N ASP A 172 6.24 4.33 -13.02
CA ASP A 172 6.80 2.97 -13.01
C ASP A 172 6.53 2.24 -14.35
N ALA A 173 5.33 2.33 -14.92
CA ALA A 173 5.03 1.74 -16.21
C ALA A 173 5.92 2.30 -17.33
N LEU A 174 6.11 3.61 -17.37
CA LEU A 174 7.01 4.27 -18.32
C LEU A 174 8.47 3.87 -18.13
N THR A 175 8.92 3.73 -16.89
CA THR A 175 10.27 3.24 -16.56
C THR A 175 10.50 1.83 -17.11
N ARG A 176 9.55 0.92 -16.91
CA ARG A 176 9.62 -0.46 -17.42
C ARG A 176 9.56 -0.56 -18.95
N LEU A 177 8.97 0.44 -19.60
CA LEU A 177 8.97 0.58 -21.06
C LEU A 177 10.26 1.24 -21.61
N GLY A 178 11.21 1.60 -20.76
CA GLY A 178 12.42 2.33 -21.14
C GLY A 178 12.20 3.81 -21.47
N ARG A 179 11.01 4.35 -21.17
CA ARG A 179 10.61 5.76 -21.41
C ARG A 179 10.99 6.65 -20.23
N HIS A 180 12.27 6.62 -19.84
CA HIS A 180 12.76 7.22 -18.58
C HIS A 180 12.53 8.73 -18.50
N GLU A 181 12.75 9.48 -19.59
CA GLU A 181 12.50 10.93 -19.59
C GLU A 181 11.02 11.28 -19.34
N GLU A 182 10.12 10.48 -19.89
CA GLU A 182 8.69 10.69 -19.67
C GLU A 182 8.29 10.33 -18.23
N ALA A 183 8.86 9.25 -17.68
CA ALA A 183 8.66 8.91 -16.28
C ALA A 183 9.09 10.06 -15.35
N GLN A 184 10.25 10.67 -15.60
CA GLN A 184 10.74 11.82 -14.83
C GLN A 184 9.82 13.04 -14.94
N ARG A 185 9.24 13.30 -16.15
CA ARG A 185 8.25 14.38 -16.30
C ARG A 185 6.99 14.10 -15.47
N ILE A 186 6.50 12.87 -15.48
CA ILE A 186 5.32 12.48 -14.67
C ILE A 186 5.61 12.66 -13.17
N TYR A 187 6.78 12.28 -12.70
CA TYR A 187 7.16 12.48 -11.29
C TYR A 187 7.27 13.97 -10.93
N ALA A 188 7.86 14.79 -11.82
CA ALA A 188 7.93 16.24 -11.64
C ALA A 188 6.54 16.90 -11.68
N ASP A 189 5.63 16.42 -12.52
CA ASP A 189 4.25 16.89 -12.53
C ASP A 189 3.50 16.49 -11.25
N GLY A 190 3.73 15.28 -10.73
CA GLY A 190 3.18 14.86 -9.43
C GLY A 190 3.68 15.72 -8.26
N GLU A 191 4.92 16.18 -8.28
CA GLU A 191 5.45 17.16 -7.33
C GLU A 191 4.73 18.50 -7.44
N LYS A 192 4.52 19.02 -8.67
CA LYS A 192 3.79 20.28 -8.90
C LYS A 192 2.33 20.22 -8.48
N GLU A 193 1.68 19.08 -8.67
CA GLU A 193 0.30 18.85 -8.22
C GLU A 193 0.20 18.61 -6.70
N GLY A 194 1.33 18.53 -6.00
CA GLY A 194 1.40 18.32 -4.55
C GLY A 194 1.03 16.90 -4.11
N VAL A 195 1.03 15.93 -5.03
CA VAL A 195 0.78 14.51 -4.71
C VAL A 195 2.03 13.77 -4.27
N PHE A 196 3.22 14.34 -4.52
CA PHE A 196 4.51 13.89 -4.02
C PHE A 196 5.22 15.02 -3.25
N ARG A 197 6.06 14.67 -2.30
CA ARG A 197 6.89 15.62 -1.58
C ARG A 197 7.97 16.23 -2.48
N SER A 198 8.54 15.44 -3.38
CA SER A 198 9.40 15.84 -4.48
C SER A 198 9.39 14.75 -5.56
N HIS A 199 9.93 15.05 -6.75
CA HIS A 199 10.07 14.05 -7.81
C HIS A 199 10.95 12.86 -7.42
N ASP A 200 11.86 13.03 -6.46
CA ASP A 200 12.70 11.96 -5.92
C ASP A 200 12.10 11.29 -4.67
N GLN A 201 11.18 11.95 -3.93
CA GLN A 201 10.54 11.42 -2.73
C GLN A 201 9.04 11.24 -2.97
N ARG A 202 8.64 10.05 -3.41
CA ARG A 202 7.31 9.76 -3.94
C ARG A 202 6.47 8.83 -3.07
N SER A 203 6.85 8.65 -1.82
CA SER A 203 6.05 7.88 -0.86
C SER A 203 4.67 8.51 -0.63
N LEU A 204 3.66 7.68 -0.36
CA LEU A 204 2.25 8.10 -0.31
C LEU A 204 1.70 8.27 1.10
N TYR A 205 2.29 7.59 2.09
CA TYR A 205 1.79 7.56 3.48
C TYR A 205 2.74 8.32 4.41
N ASN A 206 2.73 9.64 4.32
CA ASN A 206 3.74 10.49 4.93
C ASN A 206 3.27 11.21 6.20
N VAL A 207 4.25 11.63 7.00
CA VAL A 207 4.13 12.67 8.03
C VAL A 207 4.97 13.86 7.55
N ASP A 208 4.32 15.01 7.28
CA ASP A 208 4.93 16.10 6.51
C ASP A 208 6.09 16.79 7.20
N ARG A 209 6.11 16.83 8.54
CA ARG A 209 7.14 17.51 9.34
C ARG A 209 8.48 16.80 9.40
N LEU A 210 8.54 15.52 8.97
CA LEU A 210 9.77 14.73 9.11
C LEU A 210 10.85 15.22 8.15
N THR A 211 12.09 15.25 8.65
CA THR A 211 13.25 15.61 7.87
C THR A 211 13.45 14.64 6.72
N ALA A 212 13.59 15.17 5.50
CA ALA A 212 13.78 14.41 4.29
C ALA A 212 15.24 14.46 3.85
N GLN A 213 15.95 13.35 3.93
CA GLN A 213 17.31 13.22 3.38
C GLN A 213 17.56 11.79 2.90
N PRO A 214 18.19 11.60 1.72
CA PRO A 214 18.37 10.29 1.12
C PRO A 214 19.22 9.33 1.97
N TRP A 215 20.29 9.82 2.58
CA TRP A 215 21.22 9.04 3.39
C TRP A 215 21.31 9.58 4.81
N TRP A 216 21.40 8.68 5.78
CA TRP A 216 21.48 8.98 7.19
C TRP A 216 22.77 8.42 7.79
N ASP A 217 23.42 9.20 8.65
CA ASP A 217 24.46 8.67 9.52
C ASP A 217 23.79 7.95 10.69
N LYS A 218 24.36 6.80 11.11
CA LYS A 218 23.75 5.99 12.16
C LYS A 218 23.60 6.75 13.49
N GLU A 219 24.49 7.67 13.78
CA GLU A 219 24.47 8.53 14.97
C GLU A 219 23.28 9.49 14.98
N ALA A 220 22.87 9.97 13.80
CA ALA A 220 21.72 10.88 13.65
C ALA A 220 20.36 10.16 13.81
N THR A 221 20.34 8.82 13.78
CA THR A 221 19.10 8.04 13.83
C THR A 221 18.57 7.78 15.24
N THR A 222 19.30 8.16 16.30
CA THR A 222 19.03 7.80 17.71
C THR A 222 19.16 6.30 18.03
N TYR A 223 19.44 5.43 17.05
CA TYR A 223 19.58 3.97 17.18
C TYR A 223 21.04 3.49 17.23
N GLY A 224 22.02 4.37 17.48
CA GLY A 224 23.45 4.04 17.52
C GLY A 224 23.78 2.78 18.34
N PRO A 225 23.34 2.67 19.62
CA PRO A 225 23.61 1.47 20.44
C PRO A 225 23.02 0.17 19.86
N PHE A 226 21.88 0.25 19.16
CA PHE A 226 21.27 -0.91 18.48
C PHE A 226 22.11 -1.33 17.26
N PHE A 227 22.59 -0.40 16.47
CA PHE A 227 23.48 -0.71 15.35
C PHE A 227 24.81 -1.30 15.84
N ASP A 228 25.41 -0.73 16.88
CA ASP A 228 26.65 -1.24 17.47
C ASP A 228 26.49 -2.67 17.98
N LEU A 229 25.35 -3.00 18.58
CA LEU A 229 25.03 -4.35 19.04
C LEU A 229 24.98 -5.34 17.85
N LEU A 230 24.31 -4.98 16.75
CA LEU A 230 24.21 -5.87 15.58
C LEU A 230 25.55 -5.95 14.83
N GLU A 231 26.29 -4.84 14.71
CA GLU A 231 27.63 -4.84 14.12
C GLU A 231 28.61 -5.71 14.93
N ALA A 232 28.53 -5.71 16.27
CA ALA A 232 29.36 -6.57 17.10
C ALA A 232 29.04 -8.08 16.91
N ASN A 233 27.81 -8.41 16.56
CA ASN A 233 27.32 -9.78 16.36
C ASN A 233 27.19 -10.18 14.88
N TRP A 234 27.68 -9.39 13.95
CA TRP A 234 27.41 -9.57 12.51
C TRP A 234 27.83 -10.94 11.96
N ARG A 235 28.88 -11.56 12.51
CA ARG A 235 29.33 -12.89 12.08
C ARG A 235 28.34 -13.99 12.44
N GLN A 236 27.70 -13.90 13.60
CA GLN A 236 26.65 -14.84 14.04
C GLN A 236 25.41 -14.66 13.18
N ILE A 237 24.98 -13.41 12.94
CA ILE A 237 23.89 -13.06 12.05
C ILE A 237 24.17 -13.58 10.62
N ARG A 238 25.40 -13.38 10.11
CA ARG A 238 25.81 -13.91 8.82
C ARG A 238 25.69 -15.43 8.75
N ASN A 239 26.18 -16.13 9.78
CA ASN A 239 26.14 -17.59 9.80
C ASN A 239 24.72 -18.14 9.78
N GLU A 240 23.77 -17.51 10.49
CA GLU A 240 22.35 -17.84 10.41
C GLU A 240 21.80 -17.58 9.00
N GLY A 241 22.05 -16.41 8.40
CA GLY A 241 21.60 -16.09 7.07
C GLY A 241 22.19 -17.02 5.99
N VAL A 242 23.45 -17.42 6.11
CA VAL A 242 24.09 -18.40 5.21
C VAL A 242 23.49 -19.79 5.39
N ALA A 243 23.21 -20.22 6.61
CA ALA A 243 22.59 -21.52 6.87
C ALA A 243 21.21 -21.66 6.18
N LEU A 244 20.46 -20.56 6.04
CA LEU A 244 19.16 -20.55 5.34
C LEU A 244 19.27 -20.87 3.85
N LEU A 245 20.45 -20.74 3.22
CA LEU A 245 20.66 -21.05 1.81
C LEU A 245 20.56 -22.56 1.50
N THR A 246 20.70 -23.41 2.51
CA THR A 246 20.57 -24.86 2.35
C THR A 246 19.14 -25.35 2.46
N LEU A 247 18.20 -24.45 2.78
CA LEU A 247 16.79 -24.79 2.96
C LEU A 247 16.02 -24.50 1.66
N GLU A 248 15.12 -25.41 1.29
CA GLU A 248 14.21 -25.23 0.16
C GLU A 248 12.98 -24.36 0.55
N THR A 249 12.34 -23.78 -0.45
CA THR A 249 11.05 -23.09 -0.26
C THR A 249 9.97 -24.11 0.12
N PRO A 250 9.07 -23.82 1.08
CA PRO A 250 8.85 -22.53 1.74
C PRO A 250 9.69 -22.28 3.00
N GLU A 251 10.55 -23.18 3.38
CA GLU A 251 11.30 -23.11 4.64
C GLU A 251 12.54 -22.23 4.60
N GLY A 252 13.06 -21.91 3.41
CA GLY A 252 14.20 -21.06 3.14
C GLY A 252 13.79 -19.72 2.52
N PHE A 253 14.70 -19.18 1.70
CA PHE A 253 14.45 -17.93 1.01
C PHE A 253 13.32 -18.05 -0.02
N ALA A 254 12.35 -17.12 0.04
CA ALA A 254 11.28 -16.96 -0.96
C ALA A 254 11.62 -15.86 -1.97
N ASN A 255 11.11 -15.98 -3.19
CA ASN A 255 11.22 -14.92 -4.19
C ASN A 255 10.61 -13.61 -3.66
N GLU A 256 11.21 -12.48 -4.08
CA GLU A 256 10.65 -11.17 -3.86
C GLU A 256 9.24 -11.09 -4.47
N SER A 257 8.28 -10.53 -3.72
CA SER A 257 6.85 -10.52 -4.05
C SER A 257 6.30 -9.17 -4.55
N GLU A 258 7.09 -8.11 -4.45
CA GLU A 258 6.65 -6.74 -4.78
C GLU A 258 6.81 -6.41 -6.27
N LYS A 259 7.30 -7.37 -7.09
CA LYS A 259 7.58 -7.20 -8.53
C LYS A 259 8.57 -6.07 -8.84
N LEU A 260 9.51 -5.81 -7.93
CA LEU A 260 10.54 -4.77 -8.10
C LEU A 260 11.77 -5.25 -8.86
N ARG A 261 11.96 -6.56 -8.98
CA ARG A 261 13.07 -7.15 -9.71
C ARG A 261 12.87 -7.00 -11.23
N ASP A 262 13.87 -6.42 -11.90
CA ASP A 262 13.97 -6.38 -13.36
C ASP A 262 14.59 -7.68 -13.90
N SER A 263 15.79 -8.01 -13.43
CA SER A 263 16.56 -9.16 -13.89
C SER A 263 17.24 -9.88 -12.73
N GLY A 264 17.75 -11.09 -13.02
CA GLY A 264 18.52 -11.89 -12.06
C GLY A 264 17.65 -12.63 -11.04
N ASP A 265 18.21 -12.90 -9.84
CA ASP A 265 17.56 -13.66 -8.78
C ASP A 265 17.70 -12.91 -7.44
N TRP A 266 16.57 -12.47 -6.91
CA TRP A 266 16.43 -11.78 -5.63
C TRP A 266 15.43 -12.50 -4.74
N LYS A 267 15.89 -12.90 -3.55
CA LYS A 267 15.06 -13.62 -2.56
C LYS A 267 15.17 -13.00 -1.18
N GLN A 268 14.19 -13.28 -0.36
CA GLN A 268 14.04 -12.71 0.97
C GLN A 268 13.64 -13.79 1.99
N PHE A 269 14.04 -13.59 3.24
CA PHE A 269 13.61 -14.42 4.38
C PHE A 269 13.21 -13.49 5.52
N GLU A 270 11.90 -13.37 5.75
CA GLU A 270 11.29 -12.40 6.66
C GLU A 270 11.33 -12.90 8.11
N LEU A 271 11.85 -12.08 9.02
CA LEU A 271 11.88 -12.34 10.45
C LEU A 271 10.79 -11.58 11.21
N PHE A 272 10.55 -10.33 10.83
CA PHE A 272 9.49 -9.47 11.37
C PHE A 272 8.83 -8.68 10.24
N ALA A 273 7.51 -8.54 10.29
CA ALA A 273 6.75 -7.69 9.38
C ALA A 273 5.61 -6.98 10.11
N GLN A 274 5.41 -5.72 9.82
CA GLN A 274 4.34 -4.91 10.39
C GLN A 274 4.28 -4.97 11.94
N GLY A 275 5.45 -5.02 12.58
CA GLY A 275 5.57 -5.11 14.05
C GLY A 275 5.23 -6.49 14.62
N ARG A 276 5.22 -7.53 13.79
CA ARG A 276 4.92 -8.92 14.21
C ARG A 276 6.10 -9.84 13.91
N LYS A 277 6.46 -10.64 14.91
CA LYS A 277 7.50 -11.68 14.80
C LYS A 277 6.97 -12.88 14.01
N ASN A 278 7.72 -13.32 13.02
CA ASN A 278 7.50 -14.63 12.41
C ASN A 278 8.16 -15.70 13.28
N ALA A 279 7.39 -16.34 14.16
CA ALA A 279 7.92 -17.29 15.12
C ALA A 279 8.62 -18.49 14.45
N ALA A 280 8.07 -19.01 13.34
CA ALA A 280 8.65 -20.15 12.63
C ALA A 280 10.00 -19.78 11.99
N HIS A 281 10.12 -18.62 11.38
CA HIS A 281 11.36 -18.14 10.79
C HIS A 281 12.40 -17.82 11.88
N CYS A 282 11.98 -17.25 13.00
CA CYS A 282 12.89 -16.94 14.12
C CYS A 282 13.47 -18.20 14.80
N THR A 283 12.86 -19.38 14.68
CA THR A 283 13.51 -20.62 15.15
C THR A 283 14.73 -20.99 14.31
N LYS A 284 14.82 -20.48 13.07
CA LYS A 284 15.94 -20.73 12.14
C LYS A 284 17.04 -19.65 12.21
N ALA A 285 16.71 -18.50 12.79
CA ALA A 285 17.63 -17.39 13.04
C ALA A 285 17.48 -16.87 14.48
N PRO A 286 17.68 -17.71 15.50
CA PRO A 286 17.38 -17.38 16.89
C PRO A 286 18.25 -16.26 17.46
N VAL A 287 19.53 -16.19 17.09
CA VAL A 287 20.43 -15.12 17.54
C VAL A 287 19.97 -13.78 16.98
N THR A 288 19.74 -13.71 15.66
CA THR A 288 19.28 -12.49 15.01
C THR A 288 17.97 -12.00 15.61
N CYS A 289 16.98 -12.88 15.77
CA CYS A 289 15.70 -12.50 16.35
C CYS A 289 15.81 -12.05 17.80
N THR A 290 16.63 -12.69 18.63
CA THR A 290 16.86 -12.31 20.05
C THR A 290 17.50 -10.92 20.15
N LEU A 291 18.44 -10.60 19.25
CA LEU A 291 19.09 -9.30 19.23
C LEU A 291 18.13 -8.16 18.85
N ILE A 292 17.06 -8.47 18.09
CA ILE A 292 16.14 -7.45 17.53
C ILE A 292 14.87 -7.31 18.37
N GLU A 293 14.33 -8.38 18.94
CA GLU A 293 12.96 -8.42 19.50
C GLU A 293 12.68 -7.43 20.64
N ASN A 294 13.71 -6.95 21.33
CA ASN A 294 13.59 -5.98 22.42
C ASN A 294 13.82 -4.53 21.99
N TYR A 295 13.96 -4.27 20.71
CA TYR A 295 14.24 -2.96 20.16
C TYR A 295 13.09 -2.42 19.30
N PRO A 296 12.96 -1.09 19.16
CA PRO A 296 11.90 -0.46 18.37
C PRO A 296 11.71 -0.99 16.94
N PRO A 297 12.76 -1.43 16.20
CA PRO A 297 12.57 -2.00 14.86
C PRO A 297 11.64 -3.21 14.80
N ALA A 298 11.67 -4.08 15.83
CA ALA A 298 10.76 -5.22 15.91
C ALA A 298 9.29 -4.81 16.00
N LEU A 299 9.01 -3.58 16.44
CA LEU A 299 7.67 -3.01 16.62
C LEU A 299 7.25 -2.08 15.47
N CYS A 300 8.11 -1.89 14.44
CA CYS A 300 7.80 -1.00 13.33
C CYS A 300 6.66 -1.55 12.46
N LYS A 301 5.44 -1.02 12.67
CA LYS A 301 4.24 -1.44 11.93
C LYS A 301 4.27 -1.11 10.45
N ARG A 302 5.18 -0.23 10.01
CA ARG A 302 5.38 0.16 8.62
C ARG A 302 6.67 -0.39 8.04
N GLY A 303 7.25 -1.39 8.70
CA GLY A 303 8.55 -1.92 8.34
C GLY A 303 8.65 -3.44 8.45
N GLN A 304 9.81 -3.92 8.06
CA GLN A 304 10.18 -5.33 8.03
C GLN A 304 11.60 -5.51 8.60
N VAL A 305 11.88 -6.71 9.10
CA VAL A 305 13.24 -7.19 9.33
C VAL A 305 13.39 -8.49 8.57
N LYS A 306 14.36 -8.56 7.65
CA LYS A 306 14.53 -9.70 6.76
C LYS A 306 15.96 -9.87 6.26
N PHE A 307 16.38 -11.10 6.04
CA PHE A 307 17.53 -11.37 5.19
C PHE A 307 17.16 -11.16 3.73
N SER A 308 18.05 -10.54 2.99
CA SER A 308 17.91 -10.29 1.54
C SER A 308 19.13 -10.79 0.81
N ILE A 309 18.91 -11.73 -0.11
CA ILE A 309 19.96 -12.29 -0.96
C ILE A 309 19.75 -11.90 -2.41
N MET A 310 20.80 -11.48 -3.06
CA MET A 310 20.86 -11.22 -4.51
C MET A 310 21.98 -12.00 -5.15
N HIS A 311 21.69 -12.63 -6.27
CA HIS A 311 22.69 -13.31 -7.10
C HIS A 311 23.26 -12.39 -8.18
N PRO A 312 24.43 -12.72 -8.77
CA PRO A 312 25.01 -11.94 -9.87
C PRO A 312 24.03 -11.70 -11.01
N GLY A 313 24.09 -10.51 -11.62
CA GLY A 313 23.20 -10.09 -12.70
C GLY A 313 21.82 -9.59 -12.23
N THR A 314 21.63 -9.43 -10.91
CA THR A 314 20.36 -8.90 -10.40
C THR A 314 20.33 -7.40 -10.52
N HIS A 315 19.21 -6.90 -11.06
CA HIS A 315 18.83 -5.49 -11.07
C HIS A 315 17.44 -5.32 -10.45
N VAL A 316 17.30 -4.31 -9.63
CA VAL A 316 16.03 -3.87 -9.01
C VAL A 316 15.68 -2.51 -9.58
N TRP A 317 14.48 -2.40 -10.15
CA TRP A 317 13.98 -1.15 -10.74
C TRP A 317 14.08 0.03 -9.79
N PRO A 318 14.31 1.26 -10.30
CA PRO A 318 14.14 2.48 -9.52
C PRO A 318 12.74 2.53 -8.91
N HIS A 319 12.66 2.65 -7.59
CA HIS A 319 11.38 2.67 -6.87
C HIS A 319 11.49 3.47 -5.58
N THR A 320 10.36 3.71 -4.93
CA THR A 320 10.28 4.35 -3.61
C THR A 320 9.50 3.46 -2.66
N GLY A 321 9.88 3.44 -1.39
CA GLY A 321 9.09 2.84 -0.33
C GLY A 321 7.77 3.61 -0.10
N PRO A 322 6.81 3.02 0.62
CA PRO A 322 5.46 3.57 0.74
C PRO A 322 5.36 4.76 1.69
N THR A 323 6.36 5.02 2.54
CA THR A 323 6.25 5.98 3.65
C THR A 323 7.59 6.61 4.01
N ASN A 324 7.58 7.87 4.46
CA ASN A 324 8.71 8.53 5.10
C ASN A 324 8.75 8.32 6.63
N CYS A 325 7.83 7.53 7.20
CA CYS A 325 7.77 7.30 8.64
C CYS A 325 8.82 6.29 9.14
N ARG A 326 9.61 5.74 8.23
CA ARG A 326 10.69 4.79 8.55
C ARG A 326 11.97 5.14 7.81
N LEU A 327 13.08 4.70 8.37
CA LEU A 327 14.36 4.60 7.68
C LEU A 327 14.67 3.12 7.44
N ARG A 328 15.41 2.83 6.39
CA ARG A 328 15.88 1.48 6.07
C ARG A 328 17.37 1.36 6.33
N ALA A 329 17.74 0.37 7.11
CA ALA A 329 19.13 0.06 7.41
C ALA A 329 19.52 -1.32 6.85
N HIS A 330 20.66 -1.41 6.19
CA HIS A 330 21.19 -2.67 5.68
C HIS A 330 22.53 -2.98 6.36
N LEU A 331 22.61 -4.10 7.09
CA LEU A 331 23.86 -4.67 7.58
C LEU A 331 24.48 -5.56 6.51
N GLY A 332 25.67 -5.25 6.05
CA GLY A 332 26.42 -6.08 5.12
C GLY A 332 26.86 -7.40 5.78
N LEU A 333 26.51 -8.54 5.21
CA LEU A 333 26.85 -9.88 5.74
C LEU A 333 27.78 -10.65 4.80
N VAL A 334 27.47 -10.66 3.51
CA VAL A 334 28.34 -11.13 2.42
C VAL A 334 28.26 -10.06 1.32
N VAL A 335 29.38 -9.41 1.06
CA VAL A 335 29.41 -8.24 0.17
C VAL A 335 30.50 -8.41 -0.88
N PRO A 336 30.15 -9.02 -2.06
CA PRO A 336 31.08 -9.08 -3.17
C PRO A 336 31.25 -7.69 -3.82
N SER A 337 32.38 -7.50 -4.49
CA SER A 337 32.57 -6.34 -5.35
C SER A 337 31.51 -6.29 -6.44
N GLY A 338 31.03 -5.09 -6.80
CA GLY A 338 30.05 -4.90 -7.88
C GLY A 338 28.58 -4.81 -7.42
N ALA A 339 28.28 -4.98 -6.14
CA ALA A 339 26.98 -4.68 -5.57
C ALA A 339 26.89 -3.18 -5.22
N LYS A 340 25.85 -2.48 -5.69
CA LYS A 340 25.67 -1.04 -5.52
C LYS A 340 24.21 -0.69 -5.22
N LEU A 341 24.03 0.31 -4.40
CA LEU A 341 22.73 0.96 -4.09
C LEU A 341 22.84 2.45 -4.38
N ARG A 342 21.97 2.95 -5.24
CA ARG A 342 21.73 4.38 -5.45
C ARG A 342 20.51 4.80 -4.62
N VAL A 343 20.61 5.93 -3.93
CA VAL A 343 19.47 6.62 -3.31
C VAL A 343 19.55 8.09 -3.68
N GLY A 344 18.52 8.62 -4.30
CA GLY A 344 18.59 9.92 -4.96
C GLY A 344 19.75 9.94 -5.98
N ASN A 345 20.62 10.91 -5.86
CA ASN A 345 21.76 11.11 -6.78
C ASN A 345 23.08 10.48 -6.28
N THR A 346 23.07 9.75 -5.16
CA THR A 346 24.29 9.21 -4.55
C THR A 346 24.27 7.69 -4.55
N THR A 347 25.36 7.07 -5.02
CA THR A 347 25.55 5.63 -5.03
C THR A 347 26.57 5.20 -3.99
N LYS A 348 26.21 4.21 -3.16
CA LYS A 348 27.09 3.58 -2.19
C LYS A 348 27.15 2.06 -2.41
N SER A 349 28.12 1.41 -1.78
CA SER A 349 28.21 -0.05 -1.65
C SER A 349 28.12 -0.41 -0.18
N TRP A 350 27.89 -1.68 0.11
CA TRP A 350 27.93 -2.21 1.48
C TRP A 350 29.35 -2.54 1.90
N GLU A 351 29.55 -2.64 3.19
CA GLU A 351 30.76 -3.17 3.84
C GLU A 351 30.32 -4.27 4.83
N GLU A 352 31.07 -5.39 4.87
CA GLU A 352 30.75 -6.50 5.79
C GLU A 352 30.86 -6.06 7.24
N GLY A 353 29.82 -6.34 8.04
CA GLY A 353 29.75 -5.97 9.44
C GLY A 353 29.42 -4.51 9.70
N LYS A 354 29.07 -3.73 8.67
CA LYS A 354 28.69 -2.31 8.78
C LYS A 354 27.29 -2.05 8.26
N PHE A 355 26.63 -1.10 8.91
CA PHE A 355 25.35 -0.58 8.43
C PHE A 355 25.52 0.56 7.43
N ILE A 356 24.63 0.56 6.43
CA ILE A 356 24.28 1.77 5.69
C ILE A 356 22.81 2.08 5.99
N VAL A 357 22.47 3.36 6.18
CA VAL A 357 21.12 3.80 6.52
C VAL A 357 20.64 4.82 5.50
N PHE A 358 19.43 4.67 5.04
CA PHE A 358 18.82 5.56 4.05
C PHE A 358 17.31 5.67 4.24
N ASP A 359 16.74 6.73 3.71
CA ASP A 359 15.30 6.92 3.61
C ASP A 359 14.79 6.27 2.31
N ASP A 360 14.11 5.12 2.42
CA ASP A 360 13.60 4.38 1.27
C ASP A 360 12.39 5.05 0.60
N SER A 361 11.87 6.15 1.18
CA SER A 361 10.87 7.00 0.53
C SER A 361 11.42 7.79 -0.66
N PHE A 362 12.76 7.92 -0.75
CA PHE A 362 13.45 8.46 -1.92
C PHE A 362 13.63 7.39 -3.00
N ASP A 363 13.70 7.83 -4.25
CA ASP A 363 14.01 6.97 -5.39
C ASP A 363 15.32 6.23 -5.17
N HIS A 364 15.25 4.92 -5.20
CA HIS A 364 16.42 4.06 -5.00
C HIS A 364 16.41 2.85 -5.93
N GLU A 365 17.61 2.37 -6.24
CA GLU A 365 17.87 1.35 -7.25
C GLU A 365 19.07 0.50 -6.86
N VAL A 366 19.03 -0.80 -7.14
CA VAL A 366 20.08 -1.75 -6.76
C VAL A 366 20.58 -2.52 -7.96
N TRP A 367 21.91 -2.60 -8.12
CA TRP A 367 22.59 -3.47 -9.09
C TRP A 367 23.53 -4.43 -8.40
N HIS A 368 23.62 -5.61 -8.93
CA HIS A 368 24.58 -6.60 -8.49
C HIS A 368 25.32 -7.23 -9.67
N ASN A 369 26.44 -6.59 -10.06
CA ASN A 369 27.31 -7.02 -11.15
C ASN A 369 28.57 -7.78 -10.66
N GLY A 370 28.52 -8.33 -9.44
CA GLY A 370 29.60 -9.10 -8.85
C GLY A 370 29.65 -10.54 -9.32
N SER A 371 30.58 -11.32 -8.75
CA SER A 371 30.82 -12.73 -9.13
C SER A 371 30.21 -13.77 -8.17
N SER A 372 29.74 -13.35 -6.99
CA SER A 372 29.09 -14.20 -6.00
C SER A 372 27.87 -13.50 -5.41
N TYR A 373 27.04 -14.20 -4.62
CA TYR A 373 25.85 -13.61 -4.03
C TYR A 373 26.16 -12.51 -3.00
N ARG A 374 25.30 -11.50 -2.92
CA ARG A 374 25.25 -10.50 -1.84
C ARG A 374 24.18 -10.91 -0.82
N LEU A 375 24.54 -10.95 0.46
CA LEU A 375 23.61 -11.15 1.57
C LEU A 375 23.66 -9.95 2.51
N VAL A 376 22.51 -9.39 2.85
CA VAL A 376 22.35 -8.33 3.85
C VAL A 376 21.21 -8.66 4.80
N LEU A 377 21.26 -8.13 6.02
CA LEU A 377 20.10 -8.01 6.89
C LEU A 377 19.49 -6.63 6.69
N ILE A 378 18.25 -6.57 6.26
CA ILE A 378 17.44 -5.35 6.15
C ILE A 378 16.70 -5.15 7.46
N VAL A 379 16.76 -3.95 8.02
CA VAL A 379 16.06 -3.55 9.23
C VAL A 379 15.38 -2.21 8.99
N ASP A 380 14.07 -2.19 9.02
CA ASP A 380 13.31 -0.95 8.97
C ASP A 380 13.12 -0.38 10.38
N LEU A 381 13.40 0.88 10.54
CA LEU A 381 13.37 1.63 11.81
C LEU A 381 12.34 2.74 11.70
N TRP A 382 11.66 3.06 12.77
CA TRP A 382 10.88 4.29 12.81
C TRP A 382 11.77 5.51 12.56
N HIS A 383 11.24 6.50 11.83
CA HIS A 383 11.95 7.78 11.66
C HIS A 383 12.27 8.40 13.03
N PRO A 384 13.51 8.84 13.29
CA PRO A 384 13.96 9.26 14.62
C PRO A 384 13.20 10.46 15.22
N GLU A 385 12.53 11.25 14.39
CA GLU A 385 11.72 12.38 14.82
C GLU A 385 10.28 12.02 15.20
N LEU A 386 9.85 10.76 15.03
CA LEU A 386 8.56 10.30 15.48
C LEU A 386 8.60 10.00 16.99
N THR A 387 7.60 10.47 17.71
CA THR A 387 7.39 10.14 19.12
C THR A 387 6.79 8.74 19.29
N THR A 388 6.89 8.18 20.49
CA THR A 388 6.30 6.87 20.83
C THR A 388 4.77 6.85 20.63
N ASP A 389 4.08 7.95 20.96
CA ASP A 389 2.63 8.07 20.79
C ASP A 389 2.24 8.06 19.30
N GLU A 390 3.05 8.72 18.47
CA GLU A 390 2.85 8.69 17.02
C GLU A 390 3.05 7.27 16.45
N TRP A 391 4.09 6.54 16.85
CA TRP A 391 4.26 5.13 16.41
C TRP A 391 3.04 4.28 16.71
N GLN A 392 2.44 4.48 17.88
CA GLN A 392 1.27 3.70 18.32
C GLN A 392 0.03 4.05 17.50
N SER A 393 -0.11 5.31 17.08
CA SER A 393 -1.27 5.80 16.32
C SER A 393 -1.22 5.45 14.84
N LEU A 394 -0.01 5.30 14.26
CA LEU A 394 0.16 4.96 12.84
C LEU A 394 -0.35 3.54 12.54
N ALA A 395 -1.21 3.44 11.53
CA ALA A 395 -1.68 2.14 11.03
C ALA A 395 -0.55 1.41 10.27
N PRO A 396 -0.56 0.08 10.25
CA PRO A 396 0.23 -0.71 9.30
C PRO A 396 -0.12 -0.36 7.86
N ILE A 397 0.84 -0.54 6.95
CA ILE A 397 0.69 -0.36 5.50
C ILE A 397 1.23 -1.57 4.76
#